data_f941585e54ac3d00cd56cf42bfb77551
#
_entry.id   f941585e54ac3d00cd56cf42bfb77551
#
_cell.length_a   1.000
_cell.length_b   1.000
_cell.length_c   1.000
_cell.angle_alpha   90.00
_cell.angle_beta   90.00
_cell.angle_gamma   90.00
#
_symmetry.space_group_name_H-M   'P 1'
#
loop_
_entity.id
_entity.type
_entity.pdbx_description
1 polymer ?
#
loop_
_entity_poly.entity_id
_entity_poly.type
_entity_poly.pdbx_seq_one_letter_code
_entity_poly.pdbx_strand_id
1 'polypeptide(L)'
;SGSFVPGFSDKREYTVLAEYWSSLSENRYFRNTAQLLAQYRKEQTTVQFGASAEAVNNEIYTKSYGISRTTGKGEYLWNYSPFLYISHSSEKAFIVARYNGTSKALSNSLITPVPDISNPTFISMGNIYLEPEFSNNFTLSANFNNKKTFAYFSGYLMVDNVNRNIVYANWFDEEGVQYNVPVNSKKAGNRASFSGQFGSIPLNEKKSFLFGASFSGTYSRGCSYQNINRIKGVDMDNFNYSSFMEWFWGNSAGDRFYSGESGFKESLTKRISLSGGVNLRYKGERFTSRVSFSATRDMVEY
;
A
#
# COMPACT_ATOMS: atom_id res chain seq x y z
N SER A 1 -0.56 18.94 19.11
CA SER A 1 -1.08 18.47 20.40
C SER A 1 -0.02 18.70 21.46
N GLY A 2 -0.38 19.37 22.53
CA GLY A 2 0.53 19.62 23.66
C GLY A 2 0.09 18.80 24.88
N SER A 3 1.04 18.26 25.61
CA SER A 3 0.81 17.64 26.90
C SER A 3 0.99 18.69 27.99
N PHE A 4 0.06 18.78 28.90
CA PHE A 4 0.16 19.67 30.06
C PHE A 4 0.45 18.84 31.30
N VAL A 5 1.37 19.32 32.12
CA VAL A 5 1.63 18.75 33.45
C VAL A 5 0.82 19.55 34.47
N PRO A 6 0.11 18.92 35.42
CA PRO A 6 -0.59 19.66 36.47
C PRO A 6 0.44 20.46 37.28
N GLY A 7 0.31 21.78 37.31
CA GLY A 7 1.04 22.60 38.26
C GLY A 7 0.61 22.24 39.69
N PHE A 8 1.51 22.32 40.65
CA PHE A 8 1.22 22.13 42.08
C PHE A 8 0.34 23.27 42.64
N SER A 9 -0.77 23.62 41.99
CA SER A 9 -1.72 24.54 42.51
C SER A 9 -2.98 23.79 42.93
N ASP A 10 -3.55 24.17 44.07
CA ASP A 10 -4.77 23.57 44.64
C ASP A 10 -5.99 23.63 43.70
N LYS A 11 -5.90 24.32 42.56
CA LYS A 11 -6.98 24.48 41.56
C LYS A 11 -6.94 23.49 40.42
N ARG A 12 -5.95 22.57 40.29
CA ARG A 12 -5.80 21.62 39.19
C ARG A 12 -5.92 22.26 37.78
N GLU A 13 -5.47 23.48 37.61
CA GLU A 13 -5.39 24.12 36.31
C GLU A 13 -4.14 23.70 35.60
N TYR A 14 -4.25 23.19 34.36
CA TYR A 14 -3.13 22.88 33.50
C TYR A 14 -2.54 24.18 32.95
N THR A 15 -1.75 24.86 33.76
CA THR A 15 -1.23 26.21 33.47
C THR A 15 0.17 26.22 32.87
N VAL A 16 0.87 25.09 32.86
CA VAL A 16 2.24 24.99 32.38
C VAL A 16 2.32 24.00 31.23
N LEU A 17 2.76 24.49 30.07
CA LEU A 17 3.13 23.64 28.95
C LEU A 17 4.46 22.96 29.26
N ALA A 18 4.48 21.63 29.34
CA ALA A 18 5.71 20.88 29.44
C ALA A 18 6.40 20.86 28.05
N GLU A 19 7.25 21.84 27.75
CA GLU A 19 7.87 22.01 26.44
C GLU A 19 8.62 20.76 25.97
N TYR A 20 9.26 20.05 26.89
CA TYR A 20 9.98 18.82 26.57
C TYR A 20 9.06 17.68 26.10
N TRP A 21 7.88 17.53 26.74
CA TRP A 21 6.90 16.48 26.42
C TRP A 21 5.84 16.92 25.39
N SER A 22 5.97 18.14 24.89
CA SER A 22 5.03 18.69 23.92
C SER A 22 5.60 18.62 22.52
N SER A 23 4.74 18.31 21.55
CA SER A 23 5.10 18.37 20.15
C SER A 23 4.30 19.46 19.43
N LEU A 24 4.98 20.28 18.65
CA LEU A 24 4.40 21.25 17.74
C LEU A 24 4.73 20.82 16.31
N SER A 25 3.72 20.70 15.47
CA SER A 25 3.92 20.47 14.04
C SER A 25 3.14 21.50 13.26
N GLU A 26 3.83 22.27 12.45
CA GLU A 26 3.27 23.24 11.52
C GLU A 26 3.53 22.73 10.10
N ASN A 27 2.47 22.62 9.30
CA ASN A 27 2.56 22.15 7.94
C ASN A 27 2.00 23.22 6.98
N ARG A 28 2.81 23.66 6.04
CA ARG A 28 2.42 24.53 4.94
C ARG A 28 2.40 23.72 3.65
N TYR A 29 1.20 23.57 3.11
CA TYR A 29 0.94 22.73 1.97
C TYR A 29 0.42 23.54 0.80
N PHE A 30 1.13 23.45 -0.33
CA PHE A 30 0.74 24.08 -1.58
C PHE A 30 0.70 23.04 -2.70
N ARG A 31 -0.40 23.01 -3.45
CA ARG A 31 -0.63 22.04 -4.50
C ARG A 31 -1.18 22.68 -5.76
N ASN A 32 -0.53 22.38 -6.89
CA ASN A 32 -1.03 22.69 -8.23
C ASN A 32 -1.26 21.41 -9.00
N THR A 33 -2.42 21.28 -9.62
CA THR A 33 -2.79 20.10 -10.41
C THR A 33 -3.16 20.53 -11.81
N ALA A 34 -2.55 19.87 -12.80
CA ALA A 34 -2.95 19.95 -14.21
C ALA A 34 -3.42 18.58 -14.67
N GLN A 35 -4.51 18.54 -15.43
CA GLN A 35 -5.08 17.29 -15.95
C GLN A 35 -5.40 17.43 -17.44
N LEU A 36 -5.08 16.38 -18.21
CA LEU A 36 -5.47 16.21 -19.60
C LEU A 36 -6.30 14.92 -19.72
N LEU A 37 -7.45 15.04 -20.39
CA LEU A 37 -8.36 13.93 -20.63
C LEU A 37 -8.75 13.92 -22.12
N ALA A 38 -8.73 12.75 -22.75
CA ALA A 38 -9.30 12.51 -24.06
C ALA A 38 -10.26 11.31 -23.99
N GLN A 39 -11.35 11.41 -24.72
CA GLN A 39 -12.35 10.36 -24.83
C GLN A 39 -12.73 10.12 -26.30
N TYR A 40 -12.73 8.86 -26.67
CA TYR A 40 -13.24 8.40 -27.96
C TYR A 40 -14.38 7.42 -27.72
N ARG A 41 -15.50 7.60 -28.41
CA ARG A 41 -16.66 6.70 -28.36
C ARG A 41 -17.07 6.32 -29.76
N LYS A 42 -17.19 5.02 -30.00
CA LYS A 42 -17.73 4.48 -31.23
C LYS A 42 -18.68 3.33 -30.90
N GLU A 43 -19.93 3.48 -31.27
CA GLU A 43 -20.98 2.48 -31.01
C GLU A 43 -21.01 2.05 -29.53
N GLN A 44 -20.67 0.79 -29.27
CA GLN A 44 -20.69 0.16 -27.95
C GLN A 44 -19.34 0.20 -27.25
N THR A 45 -18.35 0.88 -27.84
CA THR A 45 -16.99 0.95 -27.31
C THR A 45 -16.66 2.37 -26.89
N THR A 46 -16.13 2.52 -25.68
CA THR A 46 -15.61 3.78 -25.16
C THR A 46 -14.15 3.58 -24.75
N VAL A 47 -13.31 4.51 -25.19
CA VAL A 47 -11.91 4.59 -24.77
C VAL A 47 -11.69 5.97 -24.15
N GLN A 48 -11.17 6.01 -22.94
CA GLN A 48 -10.76 7.24 -22.26
C GLN A 48 -9.32 7.09 -21.84
N PHE A 49 -8.52 8.12 -22.03
CA PHE A 49 -7.14 8.14 -21.55
C PHE A 49 -6.75 9.55 -21.15
N GLY A 50 -5.80 9.64 -20.26
CA GLY A 50 -5.34 10.93 -19.78
C GLY A 50 -4.26 10.78 -18.74
N ALA A 51 -3.83 11.92 -18.24
CA ALA A 51 -2.90 12.00 -17.14
C ALA A 51 -3.16 13.26 -16.33
N SER A 52 -2.90 13.20 -15.04
CA SER A 52 -2.74 14.39 -14.20
C SER A 52 -1.30 14.48 -13.69
N ALA A 53 -0.82 15.70 -13.58
CA ALA A 53 0.44 16.04 -12.93
C ALA A 53 0.14 16.98 -11.77
N GLU A 54 0.70 16.71 -10.63
CA GLU A 54 0.52 17.49 -9.41
C GLU A 54 1.88 17.90 -8.87
N ALA A 55 2.11 19.19 -8.76
CA ALA A 55 3.27 19.75 -8.07
C ALA A 55 2.88 20.05 -6.62
N VAL A 56 3.53 19.42 -5.69
CA VAL A 56 3.28 19.57 -4.24
C VAL A 56 4.51 20.18 -3.59
N ASN A 57 4.33 21.30 -2.91
CA ASN A 57 5.31 21.83 -1.97
C ASN A 57 4.76 21.62 -0.56
N ASN A 58 5.51 20.93 0.27
CA ASN A 58 5.15 20.62 1.64
C ASN A 58 6.29 21.02 2.57
N GLU A 59 6.13 22.13 3.26
CA GLU A 59 7.07 22.61 4.28
C GLU A 59 6.55 22.20 5.65
N ILE A 60 7.32 21.36 6.34
CA ILE A 60 6.98 20.87 7.67
C ILE A 60 7.99 21.43 8.68
N TYR A 61 7.48 22.18 9.64
CA TYR A 61 8.22 22.55 10.84
C TYR A 61 7.74 21.70 12.00
N THR A 62 8.67 21.05 12.68
CA THR A 62 8.38 20.27 13.89
C THR A 62 9.28 20.71 15.03
N LYS A 63 8.70 20.82 16.22
CA LYS A 63 9.40 20.97 17.49
C LYS A 63 8.89 19.89 18.43
N SER A 64 9.78 19.01 18.90
CA SER A 64 9.43 17.96 19.85
C SER A 64 10.64 17.59 20.67
N TYR A 65 10.47 17.31 21.96
CA TYR A 65 11.55 16.98 22.89
C TYR A 65 12.71 18.01 22.89
N GLY A 66 12.37 19.29 22.72
CA GLY A 66 13.37 20.37 22.62
C GLY A 66 14.07 20.49 21.26
N ILE A 67 13.86 19.56 20.34
CA ILE A 67 14.47 19.57 19.01
C ILE A 67 13.52 20.22 18.01
N SER A 68 14.06 21.14 17.19
CA SER A 68 13.32 21.80 16.11
C SER A 68 13.92 21.42 14.77
N ARG A 69 13.07 21.03 13.80
CA ARG A 69 13.49 20.66 12.45
C ARG A 69 12.52 21.20 11.41
N THR A 70 13.06 21.62 10.26
CA THR A 70 12.27 22.06 9.10
C THR A 70 12.68 21.21 7.91
N THR A 71 11.69 20.72 7.15
CA THR A 71 11.90 19.88 5.97
C THR A 71 11.05 20.40 4.81
N GLY A 72 11.49 20.12 3.58
CA GLY A 72 10.72 20.40 2.36
C GLY A 72 10.68 21.86 1.91
N LYS A 73 11.41 22.77 2.55
CA LYS A 73 11.41 24.17 2.19
C LYS A 73 11.90 24.40 0.76
N GLY A 74 11.02 24.93 -0.10
CA GLY A 74 11.35 25.30 -1.49
C GLY A 74 11.43 24.10 -2.45
N GLU A 75 11.20 22.88 -2.01
CA GLU A 75 11.22 21.68 -2.84
C GLU A 75 9.83 21.32 -3.35
N TYR A 76 9.72 20.99 -4.63
CA TYR A 76 8.48 20.49 -5.23
C TYR A 76 8.59 19.00 -5.50
N LEU A 77 7.67 18.25 -4.94
CA LEU A 77 7.45 16.85 -5.30
C LEU A 77 6.42 16.75 -6.40
N TRP A 78 6.72 15.98 -7.43
CA TRP A 78 5.85 15.78 -8.57
C TRP A 78 5.15 14.44 -8.48
N ASN A 79 3.82 14.47 -8.45
CA ASN A 79 2.97 13.31 -8.52
C ASN A 79 2.35 13.21 -9.91
N TYR A 80 2.32 12.00 -10.46
CA TYR A 80 1.75 11.71 -11.77
C TYR A 80 0.68 10.63 -11.65
N SER A 81 -0.41 10.82 -12.39
CA SER A 81 -1.52 9.86 -12.38
C SER A 81 -2.04 9.65 -13.81
N PRO A 82 -1.35 8.84 -14.63
CA PRO A 82 -1.84 8.43 -15.92
C PRO A 82 -2.96 7.40 -15.77
N PHE A 83 -3.94 7.43 -16.68
CA PHE A 83 -5.00 6.44 -16.71
C PHE A 83 -5.41 6.07 -18.13
N LEU A 84 -5.93 4.85 -18.26
CA LEU A 84 -6.57 4.32 -19.45
C LEU A 84 -7.83 3.56 -19.02
N TYR A 85 -8.92 3.83 -19.68
CA TYR A 85 -10.18 3.12 -19.51
C TYR A 85 -10.71 2.69 -20.87
N ILE A 86 -11.02 1.42 -21.01
CA ILE A 86 -11.63 0.84 -22.20
C ILE A 86 -12.87 0.07 -21.74
N SER A 87 -14.01 0.35 -22.35
CA SER A 87 -15.21 -0.44 -22.12
C SER A 87 -15.87 -0.83 -23.44
N HIS A 88 -16.35 -2.05 -23.49
CA HIS A 88 -17.18 -2.56 -24.56
C HIS A 88 -18.45 -3.17 -23.96
N SER A 89 -19.61 -2.72 -24.42
CA SER A 89 -20.90 -3.19 -23.93
C SER A 89 -21.76 -3.64 -25.10
N SER A 90 -22.03 -4.94 -25.19
CA SER A 90 -22.92 -5.53 -26.19
C SER A 90 -24.03 -6.35 -25.51
N GLU A 91 -24.98 -6.84 -26.27
CA GLU A 91 -26.04 -7.68 -25.71
C GLU A 91 -25.56 -8.95 -25.02
N LYS A 92 -24.38 -9.47 -25.41
CA LYS A 92 -23.83 -10.74 -24.91
C LYS A 92 -22.63 -10.58 -24.03
N ALA A 93 -21.96 -9.41 -24.07
CA ALA A 93 -20.70 -9.19 -23.41
C ALA A 93 -20.61 -7.77 -22.85
N PHE A 94 -20.06 -7.68 -21.65
CA PHE A 94 -19.62 -6.43 -21.03
C PHE A 94 -18.18 -6.60 -20.56
N ILE A 95 -17.26 -5.84 -21.15
CA ILE A 95 -15.83 -5.93 -20.88
C ILE A 95 -15.33 -4.55 -20.49
N VAL A 96 -14.58 -4.48 -19.39
CA VAL A 96 -13.95 -3.25 -18.94
C VAL A 96 -12.50 -3.53 -18.60
N ALA A 97 -11.60 -2.78 -19.21
CA ALA A 97 -10.18 -2.74 -18.84
C ALA A 97 -9.84 -1.34 -18.32
N ARG A 98 -9.11 -1.28 -17.21
CA ARG A 98 -8.63 -0.03 -16.60
C ARG A 98 -7.17 -0.16 -16.25
N TYR A 99 -6.44 0.90 -16.50
CA TYR A 99 -5.12 1.14 -15.96
C TYR A 99 -5.12 2.46 -15.21
N ASN A 100 -4.60 2.48 -14.00
CA ASN A 100 -4.38 3.67 -13.21
C ASN A 100 -2.95 3.64 -12.67
N GLY A 101 -2.14 4.58 -13.12
CA GLY A 101 -0.87 4.90 -12.46
C GLY A 101 -1.13 5.98 -11.42
N THR A 102 -0.58 5.84 -10.23
CA THR A 102 -0.76 6.85 -9.18
C THR A 102 0.52 7.01 -8.39
N SER A 103 1.05 8.22 -8.39
CA SER A 103 2.07 8.63 -7.45
C SER A 103 1.39 9.02 -6.15
N LYS A 104 1.81 8.42 -5.03
CA LYS A 104 1.21 8.64 -3.73
C LYS A 104 2.04 9.66 -2.94
N ALA A 105 1.42 10.78 -2.60
CA ALA A 105 2.04 11.77 -1.73
C ALA A 105 2.44 11.14 -0.38
N LEU A 106 3.60 11.53 0.10
CA LEU A 106 4.10 11.09 1.41
C LEU A 106 3.28 11.72 2.53
N SER A 107 2.90 10.92 3.53
CA SER A 107 2.28 11.44 4.74
C SER A 107 3.33 12.12 5.61
N ASN A 108 2.90 13.13 6.39
CA ASN A 108 3.80 13.84 7.30
C ASN A 108 4.49 12.89 8.28
N SER A 109 3.79 11.88 8.80
CA SER A 109 4.35 10.91 9.72
C SER A 109 5.52 10.10 9.13
N LEU A 110 5.52 9.87 7.81
CA LEU A 110 6.60 9.16 7.13
C LEU A 110 7.86 10.00 6.95
N ILE A 111 7.72 11.33 6.86
CA ILE A 111 8.85 12.23 6.58
C ILE A 111 9.24 13.12 7.75
N THR A 112 8.48 13.11 8.86
CA THR A 112 8.82 13.88 10.05
C THR A 112 10.06 13.30 10.73
N PRO A 113 11.19 14.02 10.76
CA PRO A 113 12.45 13.50 11.27
C PRO A 113 12.57 13.63 12.80
N VAL A 114 11.49 13.44 13.50
CA VAL A 114 11.44 13.51 14.98
C VAL A 114 11.08 12.14 15.50
N PRO A 115 11.89 11.56 16.41
CA PRO A 115 11.58 10.26 16.99
C PRO A 115 10.32 10.34 17.85
N ASP A 116 9.48 9.35 17.71
CA ASP A 116 8.37 9.10 18.64
C ASP A 116 8.89 8.16 19.74
N ILE A 117 9.07 8.74 20.93
CA ILE A 117 9.54 8.04 22.13
C ILE A 117 8.41 7.81 23.15
N SER A 118 7.17 7.91 22.74
CA SER A 118 6.00 7.65 23.60
C SER A 118 6.00 6.22 24.16
N ASN A 119 6.57 5.29 23.41
CA ASN A 119 6.88 3.94 23.87
C ASN A 119 8.41 3.77 23.98
N PRO A 120 8.97 3.66 25.19
CA PRO A 120 10.42 3.59 25.37
C PRO A 120 11.07 2.31 24.82
N THR A 121 10.29 1.28 24.51
CA THR A 121 10.79 0.02 23.92
C THR A 121 10.62 -0.04 22.39
N PHE A 122 9.96 0.97 21.80
CA PHE A 122 9.73 1.04 20.37
C PHE A 122 9.81 2.49 19.91
N ILE A 123 10.85 2.82 19.19
CA ILE A 123 11.13 4.17 18.70
C ILE A 123 10.93 4.18 17.18
N SER A 124 10.02 5.01 16.70
CA SER A 124 9.81 5.24 15.28
C SER A 124 10.11 6.68 14.89
N MET A 125 10.64 6.89 13.70
CA MET A 125 10.81 8.21 13.13
C MET A 125 10.61 8.18 11.62
N GLY A 126 10.21 9.32 11.05
CA GLY A 126 10.10 9.47 9.61
C GLY A 126 11.48 9.60 8.95
N ASN A 127 11.49 9.52 7.62
CA ASN A 127 12.69 9.64 6.81
C ASN A 127 12.51 10.73 5.74
N ILE A 128 13.30 11.78 5.82
CA ILE A 128 13.23 12.94 4.91
C ILE A 128 13.67 12.61 3.48
N TYR A 129 14.38 11.50 3.28
CA TYR A 129 14.87 11.05 1.96
C TYR A 129 13.91 10.09 1.27
N LEU A 130 12.68 9.93 1.78
CA LEU A 130 11.68 9.12 1.09
C LEU A 130 11.25 9.77 -0.22
N GLU A 131 11.16 8.93 -1.22
CA GLU A 131 10.53 9.27 -2.49
C GLU A 131 9.09 8.75 -2.52
N PRO A 132 8.18 9.44 -3.23
CA PRO A 132 6.82 8.96 -3.42
C PRO A 132 6.77 7.58 -4.07
N GLU A 133 5.92 6.72 -3.56
CA GLU A 133 5.59 5.45 -4.23
C GLU A 133 4.88 5.71 -5.55
N PHE A 134 5.12 4.86 -6.53
CA PHE A 134 4.34 4.85 -7.76
C PHE A 134 3.63 3.51 -7.91
N SER A 135 2.30 3.55 -7.80
CA SER A 135 1.43 2.39 -7.94
C SER A 135 0.88 2.28 -9.35
N ASN A 136 1.07 1.13 -9.98
CA ASN A 136 0.44 0.75 -11.22
C ASN A 136 -0.66 -0.26 -10.91
N ASN A 137 -1.90 0.12 -11.18
CA ASN A 137 -3.06 -0.74 -11.01
C ASN A 137 -3.68 -1.05 -12.38
N PHE A 138 -3.73 -2.31 -12.74
CA PHE A 138 -4.43 -2.81 -13.90
C PHE A 138 -5.60 -3.68 -13.46
N THR A 139 -6.80 -3.42 -14.00
CA THR A 139 -7.98 -4.24 -13.78
C THR A 139 -8.65 -4.60 -15.11
N LEU A 140 -9.09 -5.85 -15.20
CA LEU A 140 -9.91 -6.34 -16.31
C LEU A 140 -11.12 -7.06 -15.73
N SER A 141 -12.30 -6.66 -16.12
CA SER A 141 -13.53 -7.40 -15.85
C SER A 141 -14.23 -7.77 -17.14
N ALA A 142 -14.73 -8.99 -17.21
CA ALA A 142 -15.44 -9.49 -18.35
C ALA A 142 -16.66 -10.30 -17.90
N ASN A 143 -17.82 -9.94 -18.45
CA ASN A 143 -19.07 -10.64 -18.20
C ASN A 143 -19.68 -11.04 -19.54
N PHE A 144 -20.00 -12.32 -19.67
CA PHE A 144 -20.64 -12.87 -20.85
C PHE A 144 -21.95 -13.56 -20.45
N ASN A 145 -23.02 -13.29 -21.19
CA ASN A 145 -24.33 -13.85 -20.91
C ASN A 145 -24.92 -14.46 -22.18
N ASN A 146 -25.44 -15.67 -22.04
CA ASN A 146 -26.19 -16.31 -23.10
C ASN A 146 -27.70 -16.20 -22.81
N LYS A 147 -28.41 -15.34 -23.56
CA LYS A 147 -29.87 -15.09 -23.38
C LYS A 147 -30.72 -16.34 -23.58
N LYS A 148 -30.27 -17.32 -24.39
CA LYS A 148 -31.06 -18.55 -24.69
C LYS A 148 -30.95 -19.59 -23.56
N THR A 149 -29.77 -19.76 -23.00
CA THR A 149 -29.49 -20.77 -21.98
C THR A 149 -29.43 -20.22 -20.56
N PHE A 150 -29.34 -18.88 -20.42
CA PHE A 150 -29.05 -18.17 -19.18
C PHE A 150 -27.71 -18.54 -18.55
N ALA A 151 -26.86 -19.23 -19.31
CA ALA A 151 -25.49 -19.48 -18.90
C ALA A 151 -24.69 -18.17 -18.91
N TYR A 152 -23.86 -17.99 -17.91
CA TYR A 152 -23.02 -16.80 -17.81
C TYR A 152 -21.59 -17.16 -17.41
N PHE A 153 -20.69 -16.29 -17.78
CA PHE A 153 -19.32 -16.23 -17.27
C PHE A 153 -19.06 -14.83 -16.72
N SER A 154 -18.48 -14.74 -15.55
CA SER A 154 -17.96 -13.49 -14.98
C SER A 154 -16.52 -13.71 -14.58
N GLY A 155 -15.64 -12.86 -15.07
CA GLY A 155 -14.19 -12.91 -14.78
C GLY A 155 -13.66 -11.55 -14.35
N TYR A 156 -12.68 -11.59 -13.45
CA TYR A 156 -11.98 -10.42 -12.94
C TYR A 156 -10.49 -10.72 -12.80
N LEU A 157 -9.67 -9.78 -13.23
CA LEU A 157 -8.22 -9.78 -13.04
C LEU A 157 -7.79 -8.42 -12.50
N MET A 158 -6.95 -8.42 -11.50
CA MET A 158 -6.29 -7.23 -10.96
C MET A 158 -4.80 -7.51 -10.82
N VAL A 159 -3.98 -6.56 -11.25
CA VAL A 159 -2.54 -6.58 -11.06
C VAL A 159 -2.11 -5.23 -10.50
N ASP A 160 -1.48 -5.26 -9.33
CA ASP A 160 -0.87 -4.10 -8.69
C ASP A 160 0.65 -4.28 -8.67
N ASN A 161 1.35 -3.22 -9.03
CA ASN A 161 2.79 -3.13 -8.91
C ASN A 161 3.15 -1.78 -8.29
N VAL A 162 3.81 -1.80 -7.15
CA VAL A 162 4.21 -0.59 -6.41
C VAL A 162 5.72 -0.43 -6.50
N ASN A 163 6.16 0.51 -7.31
CA ASN A 163 7.55 0.91 -7.41
C ASN A 163 7.92 1.85 -6.27
N ARG A 164 9.17 1.78 -5.80
CA ARG A 164 9.66 2.55 -4.64
C ARG A 164 8.79 2.33 -3.40
N ASN A 165 8.28 1.08 -3.26
CA ASN A 165 7.42 0.70 -2.15
C ASN A 165 8.07 1.08 -0.82
N ILE A 166 7.33 1.80 0.03
CA ILE A 166 7.81 2.20 1.34
C ILE A 166 7.63 1.04 2.30
N VAL A 167 8.72 0.59 2.85
CA VAL A 167 8.80 -0.48 3.83
C VAL A 167 9.60 0.00 5.04
N TYR A 168 9.55 -0.75 6.13
CA TYR A 168 10.26 -0.33 7.33
C TYR A 168 11.55 -1.12 7.50
N ALA A 169 12.63 -0.39 7.81
CA ALA A 169 13.88 -0.94 8.31
C ALA A 169 13.77 -1.03 9.82
N ASN A 170 13.91 -2.25 10.34
CA ASN A 170 13.77 -2.55 11.76
C ASN A 170 15.09 -3.07 12.31
N TRP A 171 15.49 -2.61 13.50
CA TRP A 171 16.63 -3.14 14.24
C TRP A 171 16.40 -3.02 15.74
N PHE A 172 17.24 -3.69 16.52
CA PHE A 172 17.26 -3.62 17.99
C PHE A 172 18.60 -3.09 18.45
N ASP A 173 18.60 -2.31 19.54
CA ASP A 173 19.83 -1.98 20.24
C ASP A 173 20.25 -3.06 21.26
N GLU A 174 21.34 -2.80 21.97
CA GLU A 174 21.88 -3.71 23.00
C GLU A 174 20.91 -3.84 24.20
N GLU A 175 20.14 -2.80 24.49
CA GLU A 175 19.14 -2.76 25.56
C GLU A 175 17.82 -3.43 25.14
N GLY A 176 17.66 -3.76 23.87
CA GLY A 176 16.46 -4.41 23.33
C GLY A 176 15.38 -3.44 22.88
N VAL A 177 15.68 -2.16 22.76
CA VAL A 177 14.79 -1.16 22.17
C VAL A 177 14.71 -1.40 20.65
N GLN A 178 13.50 -1.45 20.11
CA GLN A 178 13.27 -1.59 18.67
C GLN A 178 13.20 -0.22 18.02
N TYR A 179 13.93 -0.07 16.94
CA TYR A 179 13.89 1.11 16.07
C TYR A 179 13.23 0.78 14.75
N ASN A 180 12.51 1.76 14.19
CA ASN A 180 11.72 1.61 12.98
C ASN A 180 11.83 2.88 12.13
N VAL A 181 12.40 2.75 10.92
CA VAL A 181 12.56 3.87 9.97
C VAL A 181 12.02 3.45 8.60
N PRO A 182 11.13 4.25 7.98
CA PRO A 182 10.64 3.96 6.64
C PRO A 182 11.72 4.22 5.59
N VAL A 183 11.83 3.31 4.61
CA VAL A 183 12.78 3.38 3.49
C VAL A 183 12.08 2.97 2.20
N ASN A 184 12.53 3.47 1.05
CA ASN A 184 12.06 2.97 -0.24
C ASN A 184 12.74 1.65 -0.55
N SER A 185 11.96 0.61 -0.83
CA SER A 185 12.49 -0.68 -1.26
C SER A 185 13.02 -0.61 -2.69
N LYS A 186 14.17 -1.26 -2.95
CA LYS A 186 14.68 -1.48 -4.31
C LYS A 186 13.80 -2.46 -5.10
N LYS A 187 13.02 -3.30 -4.41
CA LYS A 187 12.12 -4.27 -5.03
C LYS A 187 10.68 -3.79 -4.99
N ALA A 188 10.02 -3.85 -6.12
CA ALA A 188 8.62 -3.50 -6.22
C ALA A 188 7.75 -4.46 -5.39
N GLY A 189 6.77 -3.91 -4.70
CA GLY A 189 5.66 -4.67 -4.15
C GLY A 189 4.73 -5.13 -5.29
N ASN A 190 4.38 -6.41 -5.33
CA ASN A 190 3.50 -6.94 -6.36
C ASN A 190 2.31 -7.65 -5.73
N ARG A 191 1.15 -7.43 -6.31
CA ARG A 191 -0.05 -8.19 -6.00
C ARG A 191 -0.79 -8.49 -7.30
N ALA A 192 -1.23 -9.72 -7.45
CA ALA A 192 -2.15 -10.10 -8.50
C ALA A 192 -3.31 -10.88 -7.92
N SER A 193 -4.51 -10.64 -8.42
CA SER A 193 -5.67 -11.44 -8.08
C SER A 193 -6.51 -11.70 -9.32
N PHE A 194 -7.02 -12.90 -9.42
CA PHE A 194 -7.98 -13.26 -10.45
C PHE A 194 -9.14 -14.03 -9.85
N SER A 195 -10.28 -13.89 -10.44
CA SER A 195 -11.45 -14.72 -10.13
C SER A 195 -12.28 -14.93 -11.37
N GLY A 196 -12.94 -16.06 -11.42
CA GLY A 196 -13.87 -16.36 -12.48
C GLY A 196 -14.97 -17.29 -11.97
N GLN A 197 -16.13 -17.13 -12.55
CA GLN A 197 -17.26 -18.02 -12.30
C GLN A 197 -18.06 -18.28 -13.56
N PHE A 198 -18.46 -19.52 -13.71
CA PHE A 198 -19.45 -19.96 -14.69
C PHE A 198 -20.71 -20.32 -13.92
N GLY A 199 -21.84 -19.99 -14.49
CA GLY A 199 -23.10 -20.35 -13.85
C GLY A 199 -24.20 -20.67 -14.82
N SER A 200 -25.19 -21.39 -14.32
CA SER A 200 -26.40 -21.76 -15.05
C SER A 200 -26.17 -22.52 -16.37
N ILE A 201 -25.07 -23.29 -16.46
CA ILE A 201 -24.81 -24.14 -17.62
C ILE A 201 -25.78 -25.31 -17.59
N PRO A 202 -26.74 -25.45 -18.54
CA PRO A 202 -27.67 -26.53 -18.51
C PRO A 202 -27.01 -27.85 -18.93
N LEU A 203 -27.19 -28.88 -18.09
CA LEU A 203 -26.68 -30.24 -18.35
C LEU A 203 -27.69 -31.12 -19.07
N ASN A 204 -28.94 -30.69 -19.17
CA ASN A 204 -29.99 -31.40 -19.85
C ASN A 204 -30.91 -30.45 -20.64
N GLU A 205 -31.64 -30.97 -21.62
CA GLU A 205 -32.54 -30.21 -22.47
C GLU A 205 -33.66 -29.48 -21.70
N LYS A 206 -34.17 -30.09 -20.65
CA LYS A 206 -35.17 -29.52 -19.73
C LYS A 206 -34.63 -28.40 -18.85
N LYS A 207 -33.30 -28.16 -18.85
CA LYS A 207 -32.62 -27.16 -18.02
C LYS A 207 -32.91 -27.31 -16.52
N SER A 208 -33.26 -28.52 -16.11
CA SER A 208 -33.53 -28.84 -14.70
C SER A 208 -32.24 -29.09 -13.90
N PHE A 209 -31.15 -29.48 -14.56
CA PHE A 209 -29.82 -29.59 -13.93
C PHE A 209 -28.92 -28.47 -14.47
N LEU A 210 -28.40 -27.67 -13.57
CA LEU A 210 -27.53 -26.53 -13.88
C LEU A 210 -26.19 -26.74 -13.18
N PHE A 211 -25.14 -26.57 -13.97
CA PHE A 211 -23.76 -26.61 -13.48
C PHE A 211 -23.20 -25.22 -13.29
N GLY A 212 -22.40 -25.05 -12.27
CA GLY A 212 -21.60 -23.85 -12.05
C GLY A 212 -20.21 -24.22 -11.49
N ALA A 213 -19.25 -23.41 -11.83
CA ALA A 213 -17.90 -23.50 -11.30
C ALA A 213 -17.35 -22.09 -10.98
N SER A 214 -16.53 -22.01 -9.96
CA SER A 214 -15.82 -20.80 -9.58
C SER A 214 -14.36 -21.12 -9.31
N PHE A 215 -13.50 -20.14 -9.60
CA PHE A 215 -12.09 -20.23 -9.27
C PHE A 215 -11.58 -18.83 -8.92
N SER A 216 -10.62 -18.76 -8.02
CA SER A 216 -9.94 -17.52 -7.69
C SER A 216 -8.51 -17.81 -7.25
N GLY A 217 -7.67 -16.81 -7.40
CA GLY A 217 -6.31 -16.88 -6.90
C GLY A 217 -5.80 -15.50 -6.56
N THR A 218 -4.91 -15.46 -5.60
CA THR A 218 -4.17 -14.26 -5.22
C THR A 218 -2.69 -14.59 -5.14
N TYR A 219 -1.87 -13.70 -5.63
CA TYR A 219 -0.43 -13.68 -5.44
C TYR A 219 -0.05 -12.35 -4.81
N SER A 220 0.80 -12.38 -3.80
CA SER A 220 1.41 -11.16 -3.27
C SER A 220 2.89 -11.40 -2.96
N ARG A 221 3.69 -10.38 -3.23
CA ARG A 221 5.09 -10.32 -2.85
C ARG A 221 5.34 -9.02 -2.10
N GLY A 222 5.78 -9.16 -0.85
CA GLY A 222 6.22 -8.08 0.01
C GLY A 222 7.72 -8.16 0.26
N CYS A 223 8.31 -7.03 0.63
CA CYS A 223 9.69 -6.91 1.06
C CYS A 223 9.72 -6.23 2.42
N SER A 224 10.61 -6.67 3.29
CA SER A 224 10.93 -5.99 4.55
C SER A 224 12.44 -6.04 4.78
N TYR A 225 12.94 -5.12 5.58
CA TYR A 225 14.36 -5.07 5.96
C TYR A 225 14.48 -5.20 7.46
N GLN A 226 15.27 -6.16 7.91
CA GLN A 226 15.54 -6.38 9.31
C GLN A 226 17.03 -6.55 9.54
N ASN A 227 17.56 -5.84 10.54
CA ASN A 227 18.87 -6.12 11.06
C ASN A 227 18.73 -7.06 12.26
N ILE A 228 19.32 -8.24 12.14
CA ILE A 228 19.32 -9.26 13.20
C ILE A 228 20.40 -9.05 14.25
N ASN A 229 21.40 -8.23 13.94
CA ASN A 229 22.45 -7.89 14.90
C ASN A 229 21.94 -6.79 15.81
N ARG A 230 22.22 -6.90 17.10
CA ARG A 230 22.02 -5.79 18.04
C ARG A 230 23.04 -4.71 17.77
N ILE A 231 22.60 -3.48 17.71
CA ILE A 231 23.43 -2.33 17.39
C ILE A 231 23.52 -1.46 18.64
N LYS A 232 24.71 -0.95 18.94
CA LYS A 232 24.89 -0.01 20.04
C LYS A 232 23.90 1.15 19.91
N GLY A 233 23.33 1.59 21.04
CA GLY A 233 22.26 2.58 21.10
C GLY A 233 22.50 3.79 20.19
N VAL A 234 21.44 4.21 19.52
CA VAL A 234 21.46 5.30 18.53
C VAL A 234 21.23 6.63 19.25
N ASP A 235 22.14 7.59 19.07
CA ASP A 235 21.89 8.96 19.49
C ASP A 235 20.78 9.59 18.63
N MET A 236 19.56 9.60 19.17
CA MET A 236 18.39 10.09 18.46
C MET A 236 18.37 11.62 18.35
N ASP A 237 19.04 12.33 19.25
CA ASP A 237 19.11 13.80 19.22
C ASP A 237 19.99 14.29 18.07
N ASN A 238 21.00 13.50 17.71
CA ASN A 238 21.94 13.80 16.63
C ASN A 238 21.82 12.82 15.45
N PHE A 239 20.66 12.20 15.23
CA PHE A 239 20.47 11.23 14.17
C PHE A 239 20.74 11.84 12.80
N ASN A 240 21.71 11.28 12.07
CA ASN A 240 22.09 11.69 10.74
C ASN A 240 21.51 10.74 9.68
N TYR A 241 20.44 11.18 9.02
CA TYR A 241 19.75 10.39 7.99
C TYR A 241 20.64 10.02 6.80
N SER A 242 21.53 10.89 6.35
CA SER A 242 22.42 10.59 5.24
C SER A 242 23.34 9.43 5.57
N SER A 243 23.99 9.49 6.74
CA SER A 243 24.85 8.41 7.23
C SER A 243 24.07 7.13 7.50
N PHE A 244 22.83 7.23 7.99
CA PHE A 244 21.94 6.07 8.14
C PHE A 244 21.63 5.42 6.78
N MET A 245 21.28 6.19 5.76
CA MET A 245 20.96 5.66 4.44
C MET A 245 22.18 5.03 3.75
N GLU A 246 23.36 5.63 3.91
CA GLU A 246 24.61 5.06 3.41
C GLU A 246 24.92 3.71 4.08
N TRP A 247 24.83 3.66 5.40
CA TRP A 247 24.99 2.44 6.16
C TRP A 247 23.92 1.39 5.82
N PHE A 248 22.66 1.77 5.75
CA PHE A 248 21.54 0.89 5.40
C PHE A 248 21.76 0.19 4.05
N TRP A 249 22.25 0.92 3.04
CA TRP A 249 22.52 0.37 1.72
C TRP A 249 23.88 -0.32 1.59
N GLY A 250 24.66 -0.42 2.67
CA GLY A 250 25.97 -1.09 2.68
C GLY A 250 27.10 -0.29 2.04
N ASN A 251 26.93 1.02 1.90
CA ASN A 251 27.99 1.91 1.46
C ASN A 251 28.90 2.22 2.65
N SER A 252 30.21 2.07 2.48
CA SER A 252 31.24 2.06 3.56
C SER A 252 31.46 3.38 4.30
N ALA A 253 30.72 4.43 4.01
CA ALA A 253 30.82 5.72 4.70
C ALA A 253 30.15 5.75 6.09
N GLY A 254 29.52 4.63 6.51
CA GLY A 254 28.78 4.51 7.77
C GLY A 254 29.62 4.44 9.05
N ASP A 255 30.95 4.57 8.98
CA ASP A 255 31.86 4.43 10.12
C ASP A 255 31.65 5.43 11.28
N ARG A 256 30.83 6.46 11.07
CA ARG A 256 30.55 7.43 12.13
C ARG A 256 29.35 7.08 13.01
N PHE A 257 28.45 6.21 12.52
CA PHE A 257 27.23 5.85 13.24
C PHE A 257 27.25 4.44 13.79
N TYR A 258 27.81 3.49 13.01
CA TYR A 258 27.77 2.07 13.34
C TYR A 258 29.09 1.43 12.94
N SER A 259 29.84 0.94 13.89
CA SER A 259 31.03 0.13 13.64
C SER A 259 30.59 -1.25 13.13
N GLY A 260 30.60 -1.46 11.81
CA GLY A 260 30.34 -2.76 11.23
C GLY A 260 29.64 -2.71 9.86
N GLU A 261 29.61 -3.84 9.18
CA GLU A 261 28.85 -4.00 7.96
C GLU A 261 27.36 -3.82 8.20
N SER A 262 26.63 -3.29 7.20
CA SER A 262 25.18 -3.26 7.24
C SER A 262 24.63 -4.67 7.48
N GLY A 263 24.09 -4.91 8.66
CA GLY A 263 23.48 -6.19 9.03
C GLY A 263 22.05 -6.33 8.54
N PHE A 264 21.53 -5.38 7.75
CA PHE A 264 20.18 -5.47 7.22
C PHE A 264 20.05 -6.57 6.18
N LYS A 265 19.15 -7.48 6.45
CA LYS A 265 18.76 -8.52 5.50
C LYS A 265 17.42 -8.18 4.90
N GLU A 266 17.35 -8.31 3.59
CA GLU A 266 16.10 -8.24 2.86
C GLU A 266 15.36 -9.57 3.02
N SER A 267 14.14 -9.51 3.53
CA SER A 267 13.22 -10.63 3.56
C SER A 267 12.13 -10.43 2.51
N LEU A 268 11.98 -11.41 1.62
CA LEU A 268 10.95 -11.43 0.60
C LEU A 268 9.90 -12.46 1.00
N THR A 269 8.72 -11.98 1.32
CA THR A 269 7.58 -12.87 1.58
C THR A 269 6.73 -12.98 0.32
N LYS A 270 6.54 -14.19 -0.18
CA LYS A 270 5.60 -14.52 -1.26
C LYS A 270 4.43 -15.30 -0.68
N ARG A 271 3.24 -14.90 -1.04
CA ARG A 271 2.02 -15.60 -0.64
C ARG A 271 1.18 -15.89 -1.87
N ILE A 272 0.75 -17.14 -1.99
CA ILE A 272 -0.15 -17.61 -3.05
C ILE A 272 -1.34 -18.27 -2.37
N SER A 273 -2.56 -17.85 -2.76
CA SER A 273 -3.80 -18.48 -2.35
C SER A 273 -4.59 -18.85 -3.59
N LEU A 274 -5.01 -20.11 -3.68
CA LEU A 274 -5.82 -20.63 -4.79
C LEU A 274 -7.08 -21.24 -4.22
N SER A 275 -8.22 -20.92 -4.82
CA SER A 275 -9.51 -21.48 -4.45
C SER A 275 -10.30 -21.90 -5.68
N GLY A 276 -10.99 -22.99 -5.60
CA GLY A 276 -11.86 -23.49 -6.64
C GLY A 276 -13.10 -24.16 -6.07
N GLY A 277 -14.19 -24.07 -6.80
CA GLY A 277 -15.43 -24.70 -6.39
C GLY A 277 -16.30 -25.08 -7.56
N VAL A 278 -17.10 -26.09 -7.37
CA VAL A 278 -18.13 -26.53 -8.31
C VAL A 278 -19.46 -26.63 -7.60
N ASN A 279 -20.54 -26.38 -8.32
CA ASN A 279 -21.88 -26.54 -7.81
C ASN A 279 -22.79 -27.18 -8.86
N LEU A 280 -23.65 -28.04 -8.39
CA LEU A 280 -24.71 -28.64 -9.16
C LEU A 280 -26.04 -28.22 -8.53
N ARG A 281 -26.92 -27.67 -9.34
CA ARG A 281 -28.24 -27.20 -8.93
C ARG A 281 -29.31 -27.96 -9.71
N TYR A 282 -30.22 -28.59 -8.97
CA TYR A 282 -31.47 -29.11 -9.53
C TYR A 282 -32.58 -28.07 -9.34
N LYS A 283 -33.33 -27.81 -10.40
CA LYS A 283 -34.49 -26.92 -10.38
C LYS A 283 -35.71 -27.72 -10.91
N GLY A 284 -36.52 -28.23 -10.02
CA GLY A 284 -37.82 -28.81 -10.32
C GLY A 284 -38.98 -27.82 -10.13
N GLU A 285 -40.20 -28.21 -10.45
CA GLU A 285 -41.38 -27.34 -10.30
C GLU A 285 -41.69 -26.95 -8.84
N ARG A 286 -41.49 -27.90 -7.89
CA ARG A 286 -41.80 -27.67 -6.48
C ARG A 286 -40.60 -27.70 -5.57
N PHE A 287 -39.43 -28.08 -6.09
CA PHE A 287 -38.23 -28.31 -5.28
C PHE A 287 -36.98 -27.85 -6.00
N THR A 288 -36.10 -27.15 -5.28
CA THR A 288 -34.77 -26.77 -5.76
C THR A 288 -33.74 -27.26 -4.77
N SER A 289 -32.70 -27.95 -5.26
CA SER A 289 -31.54 -28.35 -4.44
C SER A 289 -30.24 -27.84 -5.06
N ARG A 290 -29.24 -27.67 -4.20
CA ARG A 290 -27.87 -27.31 -4.61
C ARG A 290 -26.89 -28.15 -3.81
N VAL A 291 -25.92 -28.72 -4.50
CA VAL A 291 -24.74 -29.33 -3.90
C VAL A 291 -23.53 -28.53 -4.33
N SER A 292 -22.67 -28.16 -3.41
CA SER A 292 -21.46 -27.38 -3.67
C SER A 292 -20.26 -28.05 -3.01
N PHE A 293 -19.16 -28.04 -3.73
CA PHE A 293 -17.85 -28.45 -3.22
C PHE A 293 -16.86 -27.32 -3.49
N SER A 294 -16.01 -26.99 -2.51
CA SER A 294 -14.94 -26.01 -2.66
C SER A 294 -13.67 -26.47 -1.97
N ALA A 295 -12.53 -26.09 -2.52
CA ALA A 295 -11.22 -26.34 -1.94
C ALA A 295 -10.38 -25.06 -2.02
N THR A 296 -9.55 -24.83 -1.00
CA THR A 296 -8.61 -23.71 -0.94
C THR A 296 -7.23 -24.22 -0.55
N ARG A 297 -6.21 -23.68 -1.17
CA ARG A 297 -4.80 -23.95 -0.85
C ARG A 297 -4.05 -22.65 -0.69
N ASP A 298 -3.40 -22.49 0.45
CA ASP A 298 -2.53 -21.36 0.76
C ASP A 298 -1.07 -21.82 0.85
N MET A 299 -0.18 -21.01 0.29
CA MET A 299 1.27 -21.25 0.28
C MET A 299 1.96 -19.94 0.64
N VAL A 300 2.94 -20.02 1.55
CA VAL A 300 3.77 -18.88 1.95
C VAL A 300 5.23 -19.31 1.83
N GLU A 301 6.03 -18.47 1.19
CA GLU A 301 7.47 -18.62 1.03
C GLU A 301 8.15 -17.38 1.61
N TYR A 302 9.20 -17.57 2.41
CA TYR A 302 9.99 -16.52 3.07
C TYR A 302 11.39 -16.42 2.47
#